data_11a45946af595f5670fc36d59871f8df
#
_entry.id   11a45946af595f5670fc36d59871f8df
#
_cell.length_a   1.000
_cell.length_b   1.000
_cell.length_c   1.000
_cell.angle_alpha   90.00
_cell.angle_beta   90.00
_cell.angle_gamma   90.00
#
_symmetry.space_group_name_H-M   'P 1'
#
loop_
_entity.id
_entity.type
_entity.pdbx_description
1 polymer ?
#
loop_
_entity_poly.entity_id
_entity_poly.type
_entity_poly.pdbx_seq_one_letter_code
_entity_poly.pdbx_strand_id
1 'polypeptide(L)'
;MTSFWGGGQAGLALLVFLGLAGFFFYNNLADYVLKSLSMAARGLSLDASLALFSQGLSHLPLVLMLVAPLTTMRSLATFRQGGHLDYLVTLPASDGLIIAGHYLAAFLSLNILVLLGLAPFLVLAWLGLGEAGVLLAAWVGLAALASVFAALGLMASALFPGAATAGLAALGLFGFMWVLGWAGPYAEDGWGALWQGLAFAPRQNRFILGLIEISDLFFCAVLTLLALGNARLALAWRRFSGAP
;
A
#
# COMPACT_ATOMS: atom_id res chain seq x y z
N MET A 1 18.46 0.24 13.15
CA MET A 1 17.01 0.14 13.34
C MET A 1 16.37 1.33 14.07
N THR A 2 17.11 2.08 14.86
CA THR A 2 16.60 3.22 15.67
C THR A 2 16.29 4.49 14.86
N SER A 3 16.76 4.64 13.63
CA SER A 3 16.57 5.86 12.82
C SER A 3 15.19 5.94 12.11
N PHE A 4 14.49 4.83 11.94
CA PHE A 4 13.18 4.81 11.24
C PHE A 4 12.05 5.32 12.15
N TRP A 5 12.07 4.93 13.43
CA TRP A 5 11.06 5.34 14.42
C TRP A 5 11.46 6.61 15.20
N GLY A 6 12.73 7.00 15.18
CA GLY A 6 13.24 8.19 15.89
C GLY A 6 13.06 9.52 15.14
N GLY A 7 12.69 9.50 13.87
CA GLY A 7 12.42 10.70 13.09
C GLY A 7 10.94 11.01 13.07
N GLY A 8 10.53 12.26 13.24
CA GLY A 8 9.13 12.72 13.22
C GLY A 8 8.28 12.29 12.01
N GLN A 9 8.87 11.61 11.04
CA GLN A 9 8.19 11.11 9.82
C GLN A 9 7.33 9.86 10.03
N ALA A 10 7.76 8.93 10.89
CA ALA A 10 6.93 7.77 11.21
C ALA A 10 5.68 8.23 11.97
N GLY A 11 5.84 9.20 12.89
CA GLY A 11 4.73 9.84 13.56
C GLY A 11 3.81 10.60 12.60
N LEU A 12 4.39 11.35 11.65
CA LEU A 12 3.63 12.07 10.63
C LEU A 12 2.85 11.09 9.72
N ALA A 13 3.48 10.02 9.26
CA ALA A 13 2.83 9.00 8.45
C ALA A 13 1.66 8.34 9.20
N LEU A 14 1.85 8.04 10.49
CA LEU A 14 0.82 7.50 11.36
C LEU A 14 -0.35 8.48 11.54
N LEU A 15 -0.06 9.75 11.85
CA LEU A 15 -1.08 10.78 12.03
C LEU A 15 -1.89 11.01 10.75
N VAL A 16 -1.21 11.12 9.59
CA VAL A 16 -1.86 11.30 8.30
C VAL A 16 -2.73 10.08 7.97
N PHE A 17 -2.19 8.88 8.17
CA PHE A 17 -2.94 7.65 7.91
C PHE A 17 -4.19 7.54 8.78
N LEU A 18 -4.04 7.69 10.10
CA LEU A 18 -5.18 7.58 11.03
C LEU A 18 -6.19 8.71 10.84
N GLY A 19 -5.73 9.93 10.54
CA GLY A 19 -6.61 11.05 10.23
C GLY A 19 -7.46 10.79 8.99
N LEU A 20 -6.85 10.35 7.88
CA LEU A 20 -7.56 10.04 6.65
C LEU A 20 -8.45 8.79 6.79
N ALA A 21 -7.93 7.71 7.37
CA ALA A 21 -8.70 6.49 7.59
C ALA A 21 -9.90 6.74 8.51
N GLY A 22 -9.71 7.50 9.59
CA GLY A 22 -10.79 7.92 10.49
C GLY A 22 -11.82 8.81 9.82
N PHE A 23 -11.38 9.76 8.98
CA PHE A 23 -12.26 10.62 8.20
C PHE A 23 -13.12 9.80 7.24
N PHE A 24 -12.54 8.91 6.47
CA PHE A 24 -13.30 8.04 5.56
C PHE A 24 -14.23 7.09 6.31
N PHE A 25 -13.78 6.52 7.44
CA PHE A 25 -14.64 5.68 8.27
C PHE A 25 -15.85 6.45 8.80
N TYR A 26 -15.65 7.67 9.32
CA TYR A 26 -16.73 8.53 9.79
C TYR A 26 -17.74 8.85 8.68
N ASN A 27 -17.25 9.25 7.49
CA ASN A 27 -18.13 9.54 6.35
C ASN A 27 -18.91 8.30 5.91
N ASN A 28 -18.27 7.14 5.86
CA ASN A 28 -18.93 5.87 5.54
C ASN A 28 -20.05 5.53 6.56
N LEU A 29 -19.78 5.72 7.85
CA LEU A 29 -20.77 5.50 8.90
C LEU A 29 -21.95 6.48 8.79
N ALA A 30 -21.67 7.76 8.55
CA ALA A 30 -22.71 8.78 8.35
C ALA A 30 -23.58 8.46 7.12
N ASP A 31 -22.95 8.07 6.02
CA ASP A 31 -23.64 7.70 4.77
C ASP A 31 -24.53 6.45 4.96
N TYR A 32 -24.03 5.45 5.71
CA TYR A 32 -24.81 4.28 6.08
C TYR A 32 -26.05 4.66 6.89
N VAL A 33 -25.92 5.51 7.92
CA VAL A 33 -27.06 5.96 8.76
C VAL A 33 -28.11 6.67 7.91
N LEU A 34 -27.69 7.60 7.04
CA LEU A 34 -28.61 8.32 6.16
C LEU A 34 -29.34 7.40 5.17
N LYS A 35 -28.61 6.45 4.57
CA LYS A 35 -29.19 5.45 3.64
C LYS A 35 -30.13 4.49 4.37
N SER A 36 -29.77 4.03 5.57
CA SER A 36 -30.59 3.12 6.35
C SER A 36 -31.93 3.76 6.74
N LEU A 37 -31.91 5.04 7.15
CA LEU A 37 -33.12 5.81 7.47
C LEU A 37 -34.03 5.97 6.23
N SER A 38 -33.43 6.31 5.08
CA SER A 38 -34.17 6.49 3.83
C SER A 38 -34.78 5.20 3.30
N MET A 39 -34.10 4.07 3.48
CA MET A 39 -34.61 2.75 3.11
C MET A 39 -35.68 2.23 4.09
N ALA A 40 -35.48 2.45 5.39
CA ALA A 40 -36.50 2.13 6.41
C ALA A 40 -37.82 2.86 6.14
N ALA A 41 -37.76 4.12 5.71
CA ALA A 41 -38.95 4.89 5.31
C ALA A 41 -39.67 4.29 4.09
N ARG A 42 -38.98 3.47 3.28
CA ARG A 42 -39.55 2.73 2.13
C ARG A 42 -39.89 1.27 2.45
N GLY A 43 -39.77 0.85 3.73
CA GLY A 43 -40.00 -0.54 4.15
C GLY A 43 -38.93 -1.54 3.71
N LEU A 44 -37.72 -1.05 3.34
CA LEU A 44 -36.60 -1.85 2.89
C LEU A 44 -35.54 -1.89 3.99
N SER A 45 -34.91 -3.06 4.20
CA SER A 45 -33.74 -3.22 5.07
C SER A 45 -32.46 -3.15 4.29
N LEU A 46 -31.50 -2.37 4.75
CA LEU A 46 -30.14 -2.32 4.19
C LEU A 46 -29.29 -3.38 4.89
N ASP A 47 -28.56 -4.18 4.12
CA ASP A 47 -27.57 -5.07 4.71
C ASP A 47 -26.39 -4.23 5.26
N ALA A 48 -26.31 -4.15 6.59
CA ALA A 48 -25.30 -3.37 7.30
C ALA A 48 -23.88 -3.87 7.00
N SER A 49 -23.73 -5.18 6.91
CA SER A 49 -22.44 -5.82 6.66
C SER A 49 -21.89 -5.39 5.29
N LEU A 50 -22.68 -5.56 4.24
CA LEU A 50 -22.25 -5.22 2.88
C LEU A 50 -21.99 -3.72 2.72
N ALA A 51 -22.89 -2.87 3.23
CA ALA A 51 -22.79 -1.42 3.03
C ALA A 51 -21.62 -0.79 3.80
N LEU A 52 -21.41 -1.16 5.09
CA LEU A 52 -20.35 -0.60 5.91
C LEU A 52 -18.96 -1.13 5.52
N PHE A 53 -18.86 -2.44 5.27
CA PHE A 53 -17.56 -3.06 5.02
C PHE A 53 -17.07 -2.81 3.61
N SER A 54 -17.89 -3.02 2.57
CA SER A 54 -17.44 -2.85 1.19
C SER A 54 -17.03 -1.40 0.91
N GLN A 55 -17.83 -0.44 1.31
CA GLN A 55 -17.55 0.97 1.06
C GLN A 55 -16.43 1.51 1.95
N GLY A 56 -16.40 1.15 3.24
CA GLY A 56 -15.39 1.61 4.18
C GLY A 56 -14.00 1.04 3.89
N LEU A 57 -13.91 -0.27 3.61
CA LEU A 57 -12.65 -0.91 3.27
C LEU A 57 -12.08 -0.46 1.93
N SER A 58 -12.91 -0.02 0.97
CA SER A 58 -12.47 0.44 -0.35
C SER A 58 -11.59 1.69 -0.31
N HIS A 59 -11.65 2.48 0.75
CA HIS A 59 -10.85 3.70 0.91
C HIS A 59 -9.46 3.43 1.49
N LEU A 60 -9.26 2.34 2.24
CA LEU A 60 -7.99 2.01 2.89
C LEU A 60 -6.81 1.84 1.91
N PRO A 61 -6.96 1.20 0.74
CA PRO A 61 -5.89 1.11 -0.25
C PRO A 61 -5.43 2.47 -0.76
N LEU A 62 -6.38 3.41 -0.96
CA LEU A 62 -6.08 4.77 -1.42
C LEU A 62 -5.30 5.54 -0.35
N VAL A 63 -5.72 5.44 0.91
CA VAL A 63 -4.99 6.07 2.04
C VAL A 63 -3.59 5.45 2.17
N LEU A 64 -3.48 4.13 2.04
CA LEU A 64 -2.20 3.42 2.08
C LEU A 64 -1.28 3.87 0.94
N MET A 65 -1.82 4.06 -0.27
CA MET A 65 -1.09 4.56 -1.43
C MET A 65 -0.46 5.94 -1.18
N LEU A 66 -1.19 6.84 -0.51
CA LEU A 66 -0.69 8.19 -0.19
C LEU A 66 0.39 8.17 0.89
N VAL A 67 0.29 7.25 1.86
CA VAL A 67 1.20 7.19 3.02
C VAL A 67 2.42 6.32 2.75
N ALA A 68 2.33 5.32 1.89
CA ALA A 68 3.43 4.41 1.59
C ALA A 68 4.72 5.13 1.13
N PRO A 69 4.70 6.18 0.27
CA PRO A 69 5.89 6.92 -0.09
C PRO A 69 6.57 7.58 1.11
N LEU A 70 5.81 8.06 2.11
CA LEU A 70 6.37 8.69 3.31
C LEU A 70 7.22 7.70 4.13
N THR A 71 6.86 6.43 4.12
CA THR A 71 7.59 5.37 4.84
C THR A 71 8.82 4.89 4.06
N THR A 72 8.79 4.94 2.73
CA THR A 72 9.83 4.34 1.87
C THR A 72 10.82 5.34 1.28
N MET A 73 10.43 6.61 1.09
CA MET A 73 11.22 7.62 0.36
C MET A 73 12.62 7.86 0.93
N ARG A 74 12.81 7.68 2.23
CA ARG A 74 14.12 7.86 2.89
C ARG A 74 14.91 6.57 3.07
N SER A 75 14.37 5.42 2.76
CA SER A 75 15.02 4.13 3.05
C SER A 75 16.43 4.01 2.50
N LEU A 76 16.64 4.34 1.24
CA LEU A 76 17.95 4.30 0.58
C LEU A 76 18.45 5.69 0.16
N ALA A 77 17.57 6.66 -0.05
CA ALA A 77 17.94 8.01 -0.48
C ALA A 77 18.76 8.78 0.55
N THR A 78 18.53 8.58 1.86
CA THR A 78 19.31 9.21 2.93
C THR A 78 20.73 8.68 3.05
N PHE A 79 20.97 7.42 2.71
CA PHE A 79 22.34 6.87 2.70
C PHE A 79 23.20 7.52 1.62
N ARG A 80 22.58 8.09 0.59
CA ARG A 80 23.28 8.82 -0.49
C ARG A 80 23.68 10.23 -0.09
N GLN A 81 22.80 10.96 0.61
CA GLN A 81 23.03 12.36 0.95
C GLN A 81 24.04 12.53 2.10
N GLY A 82 24.26 11.50 2.90
CA GLY A 82 25.11 11.56 4.10
C GLY A 82 26.52 11.01 3.93
N GLY A 83 26.95 10.57 2.73
CA GLY A 83 28.26 9.93 2.55
C GLY A 83 28.41 8.57 3.26
N HIS A 84 27.31 8.06 3.84
CA HIS A 84 27.31 6.80 4.59
C HIS A 84 27.29 5.56 3.68
N LEU A 85 27.24 5.72 2.37
CA LEU A 85 27.43 4.61 1.43
C LEU A 85 28.79 3.93 1.62
N ASP A 86 29.84 4.70 1.95
CA ASP A 86 31.18 4.16 2.19
C ASP A 86 31.20 3.23 3.42
N TYR A 87 30.39 3.52 4.45
CA TYR A 87 30.22 2.60 5.59
C TYR A 87 29.44 1.33 5.24
N LEU A 88 28.48 1.40 4.32
CA LEU A 88 27.74 0.21 3.86
C LEU A 88 28.61 -0.68 2.97
N VAL A 89 29.53 -0.10 2.21
CA VAL A 89 30.50 -0.84 1.37
C VAL A 89 31.52 -1.57 2.21
N THR A 90 31.88 -1.05 3.40
CA THR A 90 32.82 -1.71 4.33
C THR A 90 32.18 -2.82 5.16
N LEU A 91 30.85 -2.88 5.24
CA LEU A 91 30.14 -3.98 5.89
C LEU A 91 30.18 -5.23 5.01
N PRO A 92 30.51 -6.43 5.56
CA PRO A 92 30.50 -7.69 4.83
C PRO A 92 29.08 -8.22 4.58
N ALA A 93 28.15 -7.31 4.23
CA ALA A 93 26.74 -7.64 3.96
C ALA A 93 26.48 -7.60 2.44
N SER A 94 25.81 -8.64 1.93
CA SER A 94 25.38 -8.66 0.53
C SER A 94 24.29 -7.60 0.27
N ASP A 95 24.30 -7.00 -0.92
CA ASP A 95 23.29 -6.01 -1.34
C ASP A 95 21.86 -6.52 -1.17
N GLY A 96 21.67 -7.84 -1.39
CA GLY A 96 20.38 -8.49 -1.19
C GLY A 96 19.91 -8.45 0.26
N LEU A 97 20.80 -8.62 1.23
CA LEU A 97 20.47 -8.58 2.65
C LEU A 97 20.09 -7.16 3.11
N ILE A 98 20.79 -6.16 2.58
CA ILE A 98 20.50 -4.75 2.86
C ILE A 98 19.10 -4.38 2.36
N ILE A 99 18.79 -4.75 1.11
CA ILE A 99 17.49 -4.48 0.50
C ILE A 99 16.37 -5.24 1.22
N ALA A 100 16.59 -6.52 1.53
CA ALA A 100 15.62 -7.32 2.27
C ALA A 100 15.31 -6.73 3.65
N GLY A 101 16.31 -6.24 4.37
CA GLY A 101 16.12 -5.58 5.66
C GLY A 101 15.30 -4.30 5.56
N HIS A 102 15.57 -3.44 4.57
CA HIS A 102 14.79 -2.22 4.35
C HIS A 102 13.37 -2.50 3.87
N TYR A 103 13.22 -3.48 2.98
CA TYR A 103 11.92 -3.95 2.52
C TYR A 103 11.07 -4.46 3.69
N LEU A 104 11.63 -5.35 4.52
CA LEU A 104 10.91 -5.92 5.66
C LEU A 104 10.49 -4.84 6.66
N ALA A 105 11.37 -3.87 6.94
CA ALA A 105 11.06 -2.76 7.81
C ALA A 105 9.91 -1.88 7.25
N ALA A 106 9.93 -1.57 5.95
CA ALA A 106 8.87 -0.82 5.29
C ALA A 106 7.56 -1.61 5.25
N PHE A 107 7.62 -2.88 4.88
CA PHE A 107 6.47 -3.78 4.83
C PHE A 107 5.79 -3.91 6.20
N LEU A 108 6.56 -4.18 7.26
CA LEU A 108 6.01 -4.27 8.62
C LEU A 108 5.40 -2.94 9.09
N SER A 109 6.03 -1.82 8.77
CA SER A 109 5.48 -0.49 9.10
C SER A 109 4.14 -0.25 8.42
N LEU A 110 4.02 -0.57 7.13
CA LEU A 110 2.76 -0.45 6.40
C LEU A 110 1.69 -1.44 6.91
N ASN A 111 2.07 -2.67 7.29
CA ASN A 111 1.13 -3.62 7.88
C ASN A 111 0.60 -3.16 9.24
N ILE A 112 1.42 -2.51 10.06
CA ILE A 112 0.95 -1.91 11.32
C ILE A 112 -0.13 -0.85 11.01
N LEU A 113 0.08 0.00 10.01
CA LEU A 113 -0.93 0.98 9.58
C LEU A 113 -2.20 0.29 9.08
N VAL A 114 -2.08 -0.76 8.28
CA VAL A 114 -3.22 -1.56 7.81
C VAL A 114 -4.03 -2.12 8.98
N LEU A 115 -3.37 -2.73 9.97
CA LEU A 115 -4.05 -3.27 11.17
C LEU A 115 -4.76 -2.17 11.96
N LEU A 116 -4.14 -1.01 12.12
CA LEU A 116 -4.77 0.14 12.78
C LEU A 116 -5.97 0.67 11.97
N GLY A 117 -5.88 0.70 10.64
CA GLY A 117 -6.99 1.08 9.76
C GLY A 117 -8.17 0.09 9.80
N LEU A 118 -7.89 -1.19 10.03
CA LEU A 118 -8.91 -2.24 10.18
C LEU A 118 -9.54 -2.28 11.58
N ALA A 119 -8.93 -1.66 12.60
CA ALA A 119 -9.41 -1.71 13.98
C ALA A 119 -10.89 -1.29 14.15
N PRO A 120 -11.39 -0.20 13.53
CA PRO A 120 -12.81 0.16 13.63
C PRO A 120 -13.74 -0.93 13.06
N PHE A 121 -13.34 -1.59 11.98
CA PHE A 121 -14.10 -2.67 11.36
C PHE A 121 -14.10 -3.95 12.20
N LEU A 122 -13.02 -4.21 12.95
CA LEU A 122 -12.97 -5.28 13.93
C LEU A 122 -13.99 -5.05 15.05
N VAL A 123 -14.15 -3.81 15.52
CA VAL A 123 -15.16 -3.46 16.52
C VAL A 123 -16.57 -3.67 15.96
N LEU A 124 -16.83 -3.27 14.72
CA LEU A 124 -18.12 -3.50 14.06
C LEU A 124 -18.43 -5.00 13.91
N ALA A 125 -17.43 -5.81 13.53
CA ALA A 125 -17.58 -7.26 13.41
C ALA A 125 -17.87 -7.90 14.79
N TRP A 126 -17.21 -7.43 15.83
CA TRP A 126 -17.48 -7.89 17.22
C TRP A 126 -18.91 -7.56 17.68
N LEU A 127 -19.46 -6.44 17.22
CA LEU A 127 -20.86 -6.05 17.46
C LEU A 127 -21.88 -6.85 16.61
N GLY A 128 -21.41 -7.80 15.79
CA GLY A 128 -22.27 -8.62 14.93
C GLY A 128 -22.71 -7.94 13.62
N LEU A 129 -22.11 -6.80 13.27
CA LEU A 129 -22.42 -6.05 12.05
C LEU A 129 -21.56 -6.47 10.84
N GLY A 130 -20.74 -7.52 10.95
CA GLY A 130 -19.87 -7.97 9.86
C GLY A 130 -19.31 -9.37 10.08
N GLU A 131 -18.75 -9.93 9.01
CA GLU A 131 -18.17 -11.26 8.99
C GLU A 131 -16.65 -11.21 9.15
N ALA A 132 -16.10 -12.01 10.08
CA ALA A 132 -14.66 -12.12 10.31
C ALA A 132 -13.90 -12.59 9.05
N GLY A 133 -14.53 -13.41 8.21
CA GLY A 133 -13.96 -13.89 6.94
C GLY A 133 -13.66 -12.76 5.96
N VAL A 134 -14.55 -11.79 5.83
CA VAL A 134 -14.37 -10.60 4.98
C VAL A 134 -13.21 -9.74 5.49
N LEU A 135 -13.09 -9.57 6.81
CA LEU A 135 -11.96 -8.82 7.40
C LEU A 135 -10.61 -9.51 7.18
N LEU A 136 -10.57 -10.84 7.31
CA LEU A 136 -9.35 -11.59 7.03
C LEU A 136 -8.95 -11.48 5.56
N ALA A 137 -9.90 -11.59 4.63
CA ALA A 137 -9.65 -11.43 3.21
C ALA A 137 -9.18 -10.00 2.88
N ALA A 138 -9.82 -8.99 3.45
CA ALA A 138 -9.43 -7.59 3.30
C ALA A 138 -8.00 -7.34 3.85
N TRP A 139 -7.67 -7.90 5.03
CA TRP A 139 -6.32 -7.81 5.58
C TRP A 139 -5.28 -8.46 4.67
N VAL A 140 -5.53 -9.66 4.16
CA VAL A 140 -4.63 -10.37 3.23
C VAL A 140 -4.41 -9.52 1.97
N GLY A 141 -5.48 -8.96 1.38
CA GLY A 141 -5.38 -8.10 0.20
C GLY A 141 -4.61 -6.81 0.47
N LEU A 142 -4.88 -6.14 1.58
CA LEU A 142 -4.17 -4.92 1.99
C LEU A 142 -2.71 -5.21 2.33
N ALA A 143 -2.39 -6.34 2.95
CA ALA A 143 -1.01 -6.77 3.21
C ALA A 143 -0.26 -7.08 1.92
N ALA A 144 -0.91 -7.75 0.96
CA ALA A 144 -0.33 -7.99 -0.36
C ALA A 144 -0.05 -6.67 -1.10
N LEU A 145 -0.97 -5.70 -1.04
CA LEU A 145 -0.79 -4.38 -1.61
C LEU A 145 0.32 -3.58 -0.90
N ALA A 146 0.38 -3.64 0.44
CA ALA A 146 1.45 -3.04 1.24
C ALA A 146 2.83 -3.59 0.86
N SER A 147 2.92 -4.88 0.57
CA SER A 147 4.13 -5.55 0.07
C SER A 147 4.62 -4.92 -1.25
N VAL A 148 3.69 -4.73 -2.20
CA VAL A 148 3.98 -4.08 -3.49
C VAL A 148 4.42 -2.63 -3.30
N PHE A 149 3.69 -1.86 -2.48
CA PHE A 149 4.04 -0.46 -2.23
C PHE A 149 5.39 -0.32 -1.53
N ALA A 150 5.71 -1.19 -0.56
CA ALA A 150 7.02 -1.22 0.08
C ALA A 150 8.13 -1.49 -0.94
N ALA A 151 7.95 -2.45 -1.83
CA ALA A 151 8.94 -2.83 -2.84
C ALA A 151 9.14 -1.75 -3.91
N LEU A 152 8.06 -1.21 -4.48
CA LEU A 152 8.11 -0.15 -5.48
C LEU A 152 8.65 1.16 -4.89
N GLY A 153 8.28 1.50 -3.67
CA GLY A 153 8.81 2.66 -2.97
C GLY A 153 10.31 2.53 -2.68
N LEU A 154 10.76 1.32 -2.31
CA LEU A 154 12.18 1.04 -2.11
C LEU A 154 12.95 1.11 -3.45
N MET A 155 12.37 0.58 -4.54
CA MET A 155 12.93 0.71 -5.89
C MET A 155 13.07 2.19 -6.29
N ALA A 156 12.05 3.01 -6.07
CA ALA A 156 12.11 4.44 -6.33
C ALA A 156 13.22 5.12 -5.49
N SER A 157 13.33 4.78 -4.20
CA SER A 157 14.40 5.26 -3.32
C SER A 157 15.80 4.80 -3.76
N ALA A 158 15.89 3.65 -4.44
CA ALA A 158 17.14 3.17 -5.05
C ALA A 158 17.50 3.90 -6.34
N LEU A 159 16.56 4.32 -7.14
CA LEU A 159 16.77 4.96 -8.44
C LEU A 159 17.03 6.48 -8.32
N PHE A 160 16.30 7.17 -7.45
CA PHE A 160 16.35 8.62 -7.33
C PHE A 160 17.24 9.07 -6.16
N PRO A 161 18.08 10.14 -6.37
CA PRO A 161 19.07 10.56 -5.36
C PRO A 161 18.46 11.33 -4.19
N GLY A 162 17.27 11.88 -4.34
CA GLY A 162 16.60 12.70 -3.30
C GLY A 162 15.41 11.99 -2.67
N ALA A 163 15.19 12.17 -1.37
CA ALA A 163 14.02 11.60 -0.71
C ALA A 163 12.69 12.12 -1.29
N ALA A 164 12.61 13.43 -1.60
CA ALA A 164 11.42 14.03 -2.19
C ALA A 164 11.15 13.50 -3.61
N THR A 165 12.19 13.43 -4.46
CA THR A 165 12.08 12.90 -5.82
C THR A 165 11.73 11.42 -5.83
N ALA A 166 12.30 10.63 -4.91
CA ALA A 166 11.94 9.22 -4.73
C ALA A 166 10.48 9.05 -4.28
N GLY A 167 10.03 9.89 -3.34
CA GLY A 167 8.64 9.87 -2.87
C GLY A 167 7.64 10.23 -3.97
N LEU A 168 7.92 11.28 -4.75
CA LEU A 168 7.08 11.68 -5.89
C LEU A 168 7.06 10.61 -6.98
N ALA A 169 8.21 10.00 -7.29
CA ALA A 169 8.29 8.92 -8.26
C ALA A 169 7.50 7.68 -7.82
N ALA A 170 7.59 7.30 -6.53
CA ALA A 170 6.80 6.22 -5.95
C ALA A 170 5.30 6.53 -6.04
N LEU A 171 4.88 7.74 -5.66
CA LEU A 171 3.49 8.18 -5.71
C LEU A 171 2.96 8.19 -7.15
N GLY A 172 3.74 8.68 -8.10
CA GLY A 172 3.41 8.66 -9.53
C GLY A 172 3.24 7.25 -10.06
N LEU A 173 4.12 6.31 -9.67
CA LEU A 173 4.03 4.92 -10.07
C LEU A 173 2.79 4.22 -9.48
N PHE A 174 2.51 4.46 -8.19
CA PHE A 174 1.30 3.93 -7.54
C PHE A 174 0.03 4.48 -8.18
N GLY A 175 -0.03 5.79 -8.39
CA GLY A 175 -1.16 6.45 -9.04
C GLY A 175 -1.36 5.97 -10.48
N PHE A 176 -0.27 5.78 -11.24
CA PHE A 176 -0.34 5.20 -12.57
C PHE A 176 -0.98 3.80 -12.56
N MET A 177 -0.51 2.91 -11.69
CA MET A 177 -1.09 1.57 -11.54
C MET A 177 -2.57 1.60 -11.09
N TRP A 178 -2.96 2.62 -10.33
CA TRP A 178 -4.34 2.81 -9.91
C TRP A 178 -5.23 3.26 -11.08
N VAL A 179 -4.77 4.27 -11.85
CA VAL A 179 -5.51 4.83 -12.99
C VAL A 179 -5.69 3.82 -14.12
N LEU A 180 -4.74 2.87 -14.30
CA LEU A 180 -4.88 1.79 -15.28
C LEU A 180 -6.20 1.01 -15.12
N GLY A 181 -6.72 0.89 -13.91
CA GLY A 181 -8.01 0.25 -13.64
C GLY A 181 -9.20 0.96 -14.27
N TRP A 182 -9.10 2.27 -14.44
CA TRP A 182 -10.16 3.07 -15.07
C TRP A 182 -10.06 3.06 -16.60
N ALA A 183 -8.85 2.93 -17.14
CA ALA A 183 -8.62 2.92 -18.58
C ALA A 183 -9.09 1.61 -19.26
N GLY A 184 -9.06 0.49 -18.53
CA GLY A 184 -9.36 -0.83 -19.08
C GLY A 184 -10.72 -0.97 -19.77
N PRO A 185 -11.83 -0.47 -19.20
CA PRO A 185 -13.16 -0.56 -19.81
C PRO A 185 -13.33 0.23 -21.11
N TYR A 186 -12.45 1.21 -21.38
CA TYR A 186 -12.53 2.09 -22.55
C TYR A 186 -11.57 1.67 -23.69
N ALA A 187 -10.72 0.67 -23.47
CA ALA A 187 -9.81 0.18 -24.51
C ALA A 187 -10.47 -0.93 -25.31
N GLU A 188 -10.86 -0.61 -26.54
CA GLU A 188 -11.59 -1.52 -27.47
C GLU A 188 -10.70 -2.64 -28.03
N ASP A 189 -9.39 -2.43 -28.12
CA ASP A 189 -8.45 -3.38 -28.73
C ASP A 189 -7.67 -4.13 -27.65
N GLY A 190 -7.72 -5.42 -27.53
CA GLY A 190 -6.92 -6.32 -26.66
C GLY A 190 -6.02 -5.73 -25.54
N TRP A 191 -5.64 -4.47 -25.65
CA TRP A 191 -4.91 -3.66 -24.68
C TRP A 191 -5.70 -3.48 -23.36
N GLY A 192 -7.04 -3.45 -23.42
CA GLY A 192 -7.87 -3.32 -22.23
C GLY A 192 -7.65 -4.44 -21.21
N ALA A 193 -7.44 -5.67 -21.70
CA ALA A 193 -7.14 -6.82 -20.86
C ALA A 193 -5.76 -6.67 -20.17
N LEU A 194 -4.76 -6.14 -20.88
CA LEU A 194 -3.43 -5.87 -20.30
C LEU A 194 -3.50 -4.77 -19.24
N TRP A 195 -4.22 -3.68 -19.50
CA TRP A 195 -4.38 -2.58 -18.54
C TRP A 195 -5.10 -3.04 -17.27
N GLN A 196 -6.18 -3.80 -17.40
CA GLN A 196 -6.89 -4.39 -16.26
C GLN A 196 -6.02 -5.40 -15.52
N GLY A 197 -5.20 -6.17 -16.26
CA GLY A 197 -4.26 -7.13 -15.69
C GLY A 197 -3.16 -6.48 -14.84
N LEU A 198 -2.78 -5.23 -15.11
CA LEU A 198 -1.78 -4.46 -14.35
C LEU A 198 -2.40 -3.59 -13.26
N ALA A 199 -3.71 -3.39 -13.25
CA ALA A 199 -4.39 -2.50 -12.33
C ALA A 199 -4.55 -3.09 -10.93
N PHE A 200 -4.42 -2.23 -9.90
CA PHE A 200 -4.66 -2.63 -8.51
C PHE A 200 -6.15 -2.66 -8.15
N ALA A 201 -6.94 -1.70 -8.65
CA ALA A 201 -8.32 -1.50 -8.22
C ALA A 201 -9.25 -2.72 -8.39
N PRO A 202 -9.25 -3.46 -9.52
CA PRO A 202 -10.11 -4.63 -9.67
C PRO A 202 -9.76 -5.75 -8.69
N ARG A 203 -8.47 -5.93 -8.40
CA ARG A 203 -7.96 -6.95 -7.47
C ARG A 203 -8.36 -6.62 -6.04
N GLN A 204 -8.20 -5.35 -5.65
CA GLN A 204 -8.55 -4.89 -4.33
C GLN A 204 -10.06 -5.05 -4.05
N ASN A 205 -10.91 -4.79 -5.02
CA ASN A 205 -12.36 -4.98 -4.87
C ASN A 205 -12.72 -6.44 -4.56
N ARG A 206 -12.04 -7.43 -5.14
CA ARG A 206 -12.27 -8.85 -4.81
C ARG A 206 -11.96 -9.15 -3.35
N PHE A 207 -10.82 -8.68 -2.84
CA PHE A 207 -10.45 -8.87 -1.44
C PHE A 207 -11.45 -8.22 -0.47
N ILE A 208 -11.96 -7.03 -0.80
CA ILE A 208 -12.98 -6.33 -0.01
C ILE A 208 -14.30 -7.11 0.04
N LEU A 209 -14.63 -7.82 -1.04
CA LEU A 209 -15.80 -8.70 -1.10
C LEU A 209 -15.57 -10.08 -0.45
N GLY A 210 -14.43 -10.29 0.19
CA GLY A 210 -14.07 -11.55 0.84
C GLY A 210 -13.55 -12.64 -0.12
N LEU A 211 -13.30 -12.30 -1.39
CA LEU A 211 -12.80 -13.22 -2.40
C LEU A 211 -11.27 -13.17 -2.46
N ILE A 212 -10.62 -14.26 -2.10
CA ILE A 212 -9.17 -14.42 -2.22
C ILE A 212 -8.86 -15.26 -3.45
N GLU A 213 -8.34 -14.62 -4.50
CA GLU A 213 -7.86 -15.32 -5.69
C GLU A 213 -6.34 -15.48 -5.62
N ILE A 214 -5.86 -16.71 -5.88
CA ILE A 214 -4.42 -17.01 -5.91
C ILE A 214 -3.71 -16.19 -7.00
N SER A 215 -4.38 -15.91 -8.11
CA SER A 215 -3.90 -15.06 -9.20
C SER A 215 -3.51 -13.66 -8.74
N ASP A 216 -4.27 -13.07 -7.81
CA ASP A 216 -4.02 -11.74 -7.28
C ASP A 216 -2.81 -11.71 -6.34
N LEU A 217 -2.70 -12.72 -5.48
CA LEU A 217 -1.54 -12.88 -4.60
C LEU A 217 -0.28 -13.14 -5.42
N PHE A 218 -0.37 -13.98 -6.45
CA PHE A 218 0.74 -14.25 -7.36
C PHE A 218 1.20 -12.99 -8.09
N PHE A 219 0.27 -12.18 -8.59
CA PHE A 219 0.59 -10.90 -9.22
C PHE A 219 1.33 -9.97 -8.25
N CYS A 220 0.84 -9.81 -7.02
CA CYS A 220 1.50 -8.98 -6.01
C CYS A 220 2.90 -9.52 -5.66
N ALA A 221 3.06 -10.83 -5.55
CA ALA A 221 4.36 -11.46 -5.29
C ALA A 221 5.35 -11.22 -6.44
N VAL A 222 4.94 -11.45 -7.70
CA VAL A 222 5.77 -11.21 -8.88
C VAL A 222 6.19 -9.74 -8.97
N LEU A 223 5.24 -8.81 -8.79
CA LEU A 223 5.54 -7.37 -8.87
C LEU A 223 6.49 -6.93 -7.74
N THR A 224 6.31 -7.47 -6.53
CA THR A 224 7.23 -7.26 -5.40
C THR A 224 8.64 -7.76 -5.73
N LEU A 225 8.78 -8.97 -6.24
CA LEU A 225 10.08 -9.56 -6.59
C LEU A 225 10.77 -8.78 -7.72
N LEU A 226 10.02 -8.37 -8.74
CA LEU A 226 10.55 -7.54 -9.84
C LEU A 226 11.03 -6.18 -9.33
N ALA A 227 10.27 -5.52 -8.45
CA ALA A 227 10.67 -4.24 -7.86
C ALA A 227 11.94 -4.37 -7.01
N LEU A 228 12.03 -5.41 -6.17
CA LEU A 228 13.22 -5.69 -5.35
C LEU A 228 14.43 -6.05 -6.21
N GLY A 229 14.23 -6.83 -7.28
CA GLY A 229 15.27 -7.14 -8.25
C GLY A 229 15.84 -5.89 -8.92
N ASN A 230 14.97 -4.99 -9.38
CA ASN A 230 15.37 -3.71 -9.96
C ASN A 230 16.10 -2.81 -8.93
N ALA A 231 15.62 -2.77 -7.67
CA ALA A 231 16.30 -2.04 -6.60
C ALA A 231 17.72 -2.58 -6.37
N ARG A 232 17.90 -3.91 -6.40
CA ARG A 232 19.21 -4.56 -6.28
C ARG A 232 20.13 -4.22 -7.45
N LEU A 233 19.62 -4.29 -8.67
CA LEU A 233 20.38 -3.92 -9.88
C LEU A 233 20.82 -2.45 -9.83
N ALA A 234 19.94 -1.55 -9.40
CA ALA A 234 20.26 -0.14 -9.26
C ALA A 234 21.39 0.10 -8.23
N LEU A 235 21.41 -0.65 -7.13
CA LEU A 235 22.48 -0.59 -6.13
C LEU A 235 23.79 -1.15 -6.68
N ALA A 236 23.75 -2.31 -7.33
CA ALA A 236 24.92 -2.96 -7.91
C ALA A 236 25.56 -2.10 -9.01
N TRP A 237 24.75 -1.57 -9.93
CA TRP A 237 25.24 -0.70 -11.01
C TRP A 237 26.08 0.48 -10.48
N ARG A 238 25.65 1.07 -9.37
CA ARG A 238 26.33 2.23 -8.78
C ARG A 238 27.66 1.88 -8.12
N ARG A 239 27.78 0.69 -7.56
CA ARG A 239 29.08 0.20 -7.05
C ARG A 239 30.12 0.07 -8.16
N PHE A 240 29.69 -0.30 -9.36
CA PHE A 240 30.59 -0.45 -10.52
C PHE A 240 30.90 0.88 -11.23
N SER A 241 29.96 1.83 -11.24
CA SER A 241 30.14 3.08 -11.97
C SER A 241 30.93 4.15 -11.21
N GLY A 242 31.24 3.95 -9.94
CA GLY A 242 32.00 4.92 -9.14
C GLY A 242 31.38 6.33 -9.11
N ALA A 243 30.13 6.47 -9.54
CA ALA A 243 29.45 7.75 -9.64
C ALA A 243 29.07 8.25 -8.24
N PRO A 244 29.45 9.51 -7.90
CA PRO A 244 29.11 10.15 -6.64
C PRO A 244 27.59 10.30 -6.44
#